data_71ce4b79d3edccf0dc6b631b7fc4bca1
#
_entry.id   71ce4b79d3edccf0dc6b631b7fc4bca1
#
_cell.length_a   1.000
_cell.length_b   1.000
_cell.length_c   1.000
_cell.angle_alpha   90.00
_cell.angle_beta   90.00
_cell.angle_gamma   90.00
#
_symmetry.space_group_name_H-M   'P 1'
#
loop_
_entity.id
_entity.type
_entity.pdbx_description
1 polymer ?
#
loop_
_entity_poly.entity_id
_entity_poly.type
_entity_poly.pdbx_seq_one_letter_code
_entity_poly.pdbx_strand_id
1 'polypeptide(L)'
;MTQNKPLEITLLLASMLTMLANAIIAPSLPAISNAFNTIEDIEALTKLMLTLPALTIAIISPIAGRIIDTHGRIKVLIISLIIYALAGTSGYWLNDIYFILIGRVILGIGVAGIMTTSTTLVGDYFEGKKREHFMGLQGAFNALGGLLFIPTAGYLADLNWHYTFLVYAFAFIVIVLVPIFLHEPIHHKKHLENDANLTVNKSIWLVYLSAFITMLFFYMIPVQLPFLLKTFSGVSANLVGIAIGTMMISLAISAILSKKLRQQLTFLSMYIIGFLLMAIGFLIIGLSTSYLIAVIGVIVVGSGIGSLIPNTNLWIMSLVPIKQRGKYVGKLTRFNFLGMFMSPIAIQPIQNVIGLQNSFIAVSIILMLLSAIYFLIIKLKKH
;
A
#
# COMPACT_ATOMS: atom_id res chain seq x y z
N MET A 1 -3.32 -34.02 -5.89
CA MET A 1 -3.70 -32.87 -6.73
C MET A 1 -2.43 -32.17 -7.16
N THR A 2 -2.11 -32.25 -8.44
CA THR A 2 -0.95 -31.62 -9.08
C THR A 2 -0.97 -30.12 -8.78
N GLN A 3 0.17 -29.58 -8.30
CA GLN A 3 0.36 -28.15 -8.15
C GLN A 3 0.19 -27.51 -9.55
N ASN A 4 -0.90 -26.76 -9.74
CA ASN A 4 -1.10 -26.03 -10.99
C ASN A 4 -0.29 -24.74 -10.94
N LYS A 5 1.06 -24.85 -11.08
CA LYS A 5 2.02 -23.75 -11.02
C LYS A 5 1.64 -22.54 -11.90
N PRO A 6 1.12 -22.73 -13.14
CA PRO A 6 0.69 -21.59 -13.97
C PRO A 6 -0.46 -20.80 -13.35
N LEU A 7 -1.44 -21.48 -12.73
CA LEU A 7 -2.54 -20.83 -12.01
C LEU A 7 -2.01 -20.00 -10.83
N GLU A 8 -1.11 -20.57 -10.02
CA GLU A 8 -0.52 -19.89 -8.87
C GLU A 8 0.25 -18.63 -9.31
N ILE A 9 1.09 -18.77 -10.35
CA ILE A 9 1.88 -17.65 -10.89
C ILE A 9 0.97 -16.54 -11.43
N THR A 10 -0.06 -16.89 -12.21
CA THR A 10 -0.99 -15.90 -12.77
C THR A 10 -1.71 -15.11 -11.67
N LEU A 11 -2.13 -15.79 -10.60
CA LEU A 11 -2.80 -15.13 -9.47
C LEU A 11 -1.84 -14.26 -8.65
N LEU A 12 -0.57 -14.67 -8.52
CA LEU A 12 0.48 -13.87 -7.88
C LEU A 12 0.81 -12.61 -8.70
N LEU A 13 0.91 -12.74 -10.04
CA LEU A 13 1.12 -11.60 -10.94
C LEU A 13 -0.05 -10.61 -10.89
N ALA A 14 -1.29 -11.10 -10.89
CA ALA A 14 -2.46 -10.25 -10.74
C ALA A 14 -2.46 -9.49 -9.40
N SER A 15 -2.09 -10.18 -8.31
CA SER A 15 -1.99 -9.54 -6.99
C SER A 15 -0.88 -8.48 -6.93
N MET A 16 0.26 -8.72 -7.58
CA MET A 16 1.39 -7.79 -7.64
C MET A 16 1.01 -6.44 -8.26
N LEU A 17 0.11 -6.42 -9.27
CA LEU A 17 -0.38 -5.18 -9.89
C LEU A 17 -1.02 -4.22 -8.89
N THR A 18 -1.63 -4.74 -7.83
CA THR A 18 -2.29 -3.90 -6.82
C THR A 18 -1.29 -3.06 -6.01
N MET A 19 -0.09 -3.59 -5.75
CA MET A 19 0.98 -2.84 -5.10
C MET A 19 1.59 -1.80 -6.05
N LEU A 20 1.76 -2.17 -7.32
CA LEU A 20 2.34 -1.30 -8.34
C LEU A 20 1.53 -0.03 -8.54
N ALA A 21 0.19 -0.12 -8.51
CA ALA A 21 -0.70 1.01 -8.74
C ALA A 21 -0.44 2.21 -7.82
N ASN A 22 0.00 1.94 -6.60
CA ASN A 22 0.10 2.93 -5.54
C ASN A 22 1.49 3.55 -5.36
N ALA A 23 2.54 3.06 -6.03
CA ALA A 23 3.92 3.50 -5.76
C ALA A 23 4.74 3.80 -7.02
N ILE A 24 4.35 3.28 -8.18
CA ILE A 24 5.15 3.36 -9.41
C ILE A 24 5.48 4.80 -9.81
N ILE A 25 4.52 5.71 -9.74
CA ILE A 25 4.74 7.10 -10.18
C ILE A 25 5.50 7.96 -9.15
N ALA A 26 5.80 7.44 -7.96
CA ALA A 26 6.45 8.21 -6.90
C ALA A 26 7.78 8.86 -7.34
N PRO A 27 8.72 8.16 -8.01
CA PRO A 27 9.96 8.77 -8.46
C PRO A 27 9.80 9.88 -9.49
N SER A 28 8.71 9.89 -10.27
CA SER A 28 8.43 10.88 -11.31
C SER A 28 7.69 12.12 -10.81
N LEU A 29 7.17 12.12 -9.57
CA LEU A 29 6.37 13.25 -9.04
C LEU A 29 7.06 14.61 -9.17
N PRO A 30 8.35 14.80 -8.85
CA PRO A 30 9.02 16.10 -9.03
C PRO A 30 9.11 16.52 -10.51
N ALA A 31 9.33 15.58 -11.42
CA ALA A 31 9.39 15.88 -12.85
C ALA A 31 8.02 16.27 -13.40
N ILE A 32 6.95 15.60 -12.96
CA ILE A 32 5.56 15.94 -13.30
C ILE A 32 5.23 17.34 -12.75
N SER A 33 5.55 17.60 -11.48
CA SER A 33 5.32 18.92 -10.88
C SER A 33 6.00 20.03 -11.67
N ASN A 34 7.23 19.82 -12.12
CA ASN A 34 7.96 20.78 -12.95
C ASN A 34 7.35 20.96 -14.35
N ALA A 35 6.81 19.89 -14.96
CA ALA A 35 6.17 19.95 -16.28
C ALA A 35 4.89 20.81 -16.29
N PHE A 36 4.21 20.91 -15.16
CA PHE A 36 2.98 21.68 -14.98
C PHE A 36 3.16 22.91 -14.06
N ASN A 37 4.36 23.47 -13.97
CA ASN A 37 4.73 24.53 -13.02
C ASN A 37 3.92 25.83 -13.13
N THR A 38 3.14 26.02 -14.20
CA THR A 38 2.25 27.17 -14.40
C THR A 38 0.91 27.03 -13.66
N ILE A 39 0.61 25.85 -13.11
CA ILE A 39 -0.64 25.56 -12.42
C ILE A 39 -0.45 25.86 -10.93
N GLU A 40 -1.38 26.60 -10.35
CA GLU A 40 -1.39 26.86 -8.90
C GLU A 40 -1.53 25.54 -8.12
N ASP A 41 -0.87 25.43 -6.97
CA ASP A 41 -0.86 24.25 -6.11
C ASP A 41 -0.45 22.93 -6.81
N ILE A 42 0.33 23.00 -7.88
CA ILE A 42 0.71 21.82 -8.69
C ILE A 42 1.39 20.72 -7.83
N GLU A 43 2.17 21.09 -6.82
CA GLU A 43 2.80 20.10 -5.94
C GLU A 43 1.77 19.29 -5.17
N ALA A 44 0.70 19.91 -4.67
CA ALA A 44 -0.40 19.23 -4.01
C ALA A 44 -1.17 18.31 -4.97
N LEU A 45 -1.48 18.80 -6.19
CA LEU A 45 -2.13 18.01 -7.24
C LEU A 45 -1.30 16.79 -7.64
N THR A 46 0.01 16.96 -7.80
CA THR A 46 0.93 15.89 -8.14
C THR A 46 0.99 14.81 -7.04
N LYS A 47 0.99 15.22 -5.77
CA LYS A 47 0.92 14.30 -4.63
C LYS A 47 -0.41 13.54 -4.58
N LEU A 48 -1.53 14.21 -4.94
CA LEU A 48 -2.82 13.57 -5.06
C LEU A 48 -2.86 12.51 -6.19
N MET A 49 -2.11 12.68 -7.28
CA MET A 49 -2.01 11.64 -8.32
C MET A 49 -1.58 10.28 -7.77
N LEU A 50 -0.73 10.27 -6.74
CA LEU A 50 -0.29 9.04 -6.11
C LEU A 50 -1.36 8.45 -5.18
N THR A 51 -2.13 9.29 -4.50
CA THR A 51 -3.00 8.87 -3.39
C THR A 51 -4.49 8.76 -3.75
N LEU A 52 -4.95 9.39 -4.85
CA LEU A 52 -6.33 9.28 -5.33
C LEU A 52 -6.79 7.82 -5.58
N PRO A 53 -5.97 6.93 -6.18
CA PRO A 53 -6.35 5.53 -6.31
C PRO A 53 -6.70 4.90 -4.95
N ALA A 54 -5.98 5.25 -3.87
CA ALA A 54 -6.26 4.73 -2.54
C ALA A 54 -7.65 5.13 -2.03
N LEU A 55 -8.07 6.38 -2.23
CA LEU A 55 -9.43 6.81 -1.90
C LEU A 55 -10.47 5.99 -2.68
N THR A 56 -10.26 5.84 -3.99
CA THR A 56 -11.18 5.08 -4.85
C THR A 56 -11.26 3.62 -4.39
N ILE A 57 -10.14 2.99 -4.06
CA ILE A 57 -10.10 1.61 -3.55
C ILE A 57 -10.90 1.51 -2.23
N ALA A 58 -10.73 2.47 -1.30
CA ALA A 58 -11.45 2.47 -0.03
C ALA A 58 -12.97 2.53 -0.21
N ILE A 59 -13.44 3.24 -1.23
CA ILE A 59 -14.88 3.39 -1.54
C ILE A 59 -15.41 2.19 -2.33
N ILE A 60 -14.68 1.75 -3.36
CA ILE A 60 -15.17 0.79 -4.37
C ILE A 60 -15.00 -0.67 -3.92
N SER A 61 -13.99 -1.01 -3.08
CA SER A 61 -13.74 -2.42 -2.71
C SER A 61 -14.96 -3.18 -2.19
N PRO A 62 -15.85 -2.61 -1.36
CA PRO A 62 -17.06 -3.33 -0.92
C PRO A 62 -18.11 -3.53 -2.01
N ILE A 63 -18.13 -2.60 -2.99
CA ILE A 63 -19.01 -2.69 -4.15
C ILE A 63 -18.48 -3.78 -5.08
N ALA A 64 -17.16 -3.80 -5.30
CA ALA A 64 -16.48 -4.83 -6.08
C ALA A 64 -16.79 -6.24 -5.53
N GLY A 65 -16.78 -6.43 -4.20
CA GLY A 65 -17.14 -7.70 -3.59
C GLY A 65 -18.54 -8.18 -3.99
N ARG A 66 -19.55 -7.32 -3.98
CA ARG A 66 -20.91 -7.66 -4.41
C ARG A 66 -20.98 -8.00 -5.90
N ILE A 67 -20.27 -7.26 -6.74
CA ILE A 67 -20.22 -7.48 -8.20
C ILE A 67 -19.59 -8.85 -8.50
N ILE A 68 -18.52 -9.22 -7.80
CA ILE A 68 -17.84 -10.49 -7.93
C ILE A 68 -18.79 -11.68 -7.63
N ASP A 69 -19.61 -11.54 -6.59
CA ASP A 69 -20.54 -12.58 -6.17
C ASP A 69 -21.70 -12.79 -7.17
N THR A 70 -22.04 -11.78 -7.98
CA THR A 70 -23.15 -11.82 -8.94
C THR A 70 -22.70 -12.12 -10.37
N HIS A 71 -21.53 -11.65 -10.80
CA HIS A 71 -21.09 -11.72 -12.20
C HIS A 71 -19.94 -12.73 -12.45
N GLY A 72 -19.44 -13.37 -11.39
CA GLY A 72 -18.32 -14.31 -11.46
C GLY A 72 -16.96 -13.64 -11.25
N ARG A 73 -15.99 -14.46 -10.80
CA ARG A 73 -14.65 -13.99 -10.40
C ARG A 73 -13.79 -13.63 -11.61
N ILE A 74 -13.71 -14.54 -12.58
CA ILE A 74 -12.80 -14.39 -13.72
C ILE A 74 -13.22 -13.23 -14.61
N LYS A 75 -14.51 -13.09 -14.89
CA LYS A 75 -15.04 -12.00 -15.71
C LYS A 75 -14.74 -10.63 -15.08
N VAL A 76 -14.98 -10.48 -13.77
CA VAL A 76 -14.71 -9.23 -13.05
C VAL A 76 -13.21 -8.96 -12.98
N LEU A 77 -12.35 -9.97 -12.81
CA LEU A 77 -10.91 -9.82 -12.82
C LEU A 77 -10.42 -9.28 -14.19
N ILE A 78 -10.88 -9.85 -15.29
CA ILE A 78 -10.48 -9.41 -16.64
C ILE A 78 -10.92 -7.97 -16.89
N ILE A 79 -12.17 -7.61 -16.59
CA ILE A 79 -12.66 -6.23 -16.75
C ILE A 79 -11.82 -5.27 -15.90
N SER A 80 -11.52 -5.63 -14.65
CA SER A 80 -10.72 -4.82 -13.74
C SER A 80 -9.28 -4.64 -14.23
N LEU A 81 -8.68 -5.69 -14.81
CA LEU A 81 -7.35 -5.63 -15.44
C LEU A 81 -7.34 -4.71 -16.67
N ILE A 82 -8.39 -4.75 -17.50
CA ILE A 82 -8.54 -3.86 -18.65
C ILE A 82 -8.63 -2.40 -18.19
N ILE A 83 -9.49 -2.12 -17.20
CA ILE A 83 -9.60 -0.78 -16.60
C ILE A 83 -8.25 -0.33 -16.04
N TYR A 84 -7.55 -1.20 -15.31
CA TYR A 84 -6.22 -0.94 -14.76
C TYR A 84 -5.21 -0.60 -15.86
N ALA A 85 -5.13 -1.41 -16.92
CA ALA A 85 -4.17 -1.23 -18.00
C ALA A 85 -4.41 0.08 -18.75
N LEU A 86 -5.66 0.35 -19.16
CA LEU A 86 -6.01 1.57 -19.92
C LEU A 86 -5.86 2.83 -19.06
N ALA A 87 -6.42 2.84 -17.86
CA ALA A 87 -6.30 3.99 -16.97
C ALA A 87 -4.87 4.19 -16.43
N GLY A 88 -4.15 3.09 -16.21
CA GLY A 88 -2.75 3.14 -15.78
C GLY A 88 -1.84 3.76 -16.83
N THR A 89 -1.95 3.34 -18.08
CA THR A 89 -1.14 3.84 -19.19
C THR A 89 -1.60 5.20 -19.71
N SER A 90 -2.78 5.70 -19.34
CA SER A 90 -3.34 6.94 -19.85
C SER A 90 -2.41 8.16 -19.70
N GLY A 91 -1.66 8.23 -18.60
CA GLY A 91 -0.71 9.34 -18.38
C GLY A 91 0.46 9.38 -19.36
N TYR A 92 0.66 8.35 -20.19
CA TYR A 92 1.62 8.37 -21.29
C TYR A 92 1.17 9.33 -22.43
N TRP A 93 -0.14 9.43 -22.65
CA TRP A 93 -0.71 10.20 -23.75
C TRP A 93 -1.27 11.57 -23.32
N LEU A 94 -1.56 11.71 -22.02
CA LEU A 94 -2.25 12.88 -21.49
C LEU A 94 -1.24 13.98 -21.10
N ASN A 95 -1.52 15.21 -21.55
CA ASN A 95 -0.73 16.41 -21.26
C ASN A 95 -1.48 17.40 -20.36
N ASP A 96 -2.53 16.97 -19.69
CA ASP A 96 -3.33 17.77 -18.77
C ASP A 96 -3.42 17.06 -17.43
N ILE A 97 -3.06 17.78 -16.34
CA ILE A 97 -3.00 17.21 -14.98
C ILE A 97 -4.37 16.72 -14.49
N TYR A 98 -5.45 17.40 -14.85
CA TYR A 98 -6.80 17.04 -14.40
C TYR A 98 -7.28 15.74 -15.06
N PHE A 99 -7.01 15.57 -16.35
CA PHE A 99 -7.31 14.31 -17.03
C PHE A 99 -6.45 13.15 -16.49
N ILE A 100 -5.19 13.41 -16.14
CA ILE A 100 -4.34 12.41 -15.48
C ILE A 100 -4.94 12.03 -14.10
N LEU A 101 -5.40 13.01 -13.31
CA LEU A 101 -6.07 12.75 -12.02
C LEU A 101 -7.34 11.91 -12.17
N ILE A 102 -8.17 12.19 -13.20
CA ILE A 102 -9.33 11.35 -13.53
C ILE A 102 -8.88 9.92 -13.85
N GLY A 103 -7.82 9.76 -14.65
CA GLY A 103 -7.20 8.46 -14.92
C GLY A 103 -6.77 7.73 -13.63
N ARG A 104 -6.28 8.45 -12.61
CA ARG A 104 -5.92 7.86 -11.30
C ARG A 104 -7.15 7.35 -10.54
N VAL A 105 -8.27 8.07 -10.60
CA VAL A 105 -9.54 7.61 -10.01
C VAL A 105 -10.02 6.33 -10.70
N ILE A 106 -10.01 6.30 -12.03
CA ILE A 106 -10.42 5.12 -12.81
C ILE A 106 -9.46 3.95 -12.56
N LEU A 107 -8.14 4.20 -12.45
CA LEU A 107 -7.17 3.19 -12.06
C LEU A 107 -7.53 2.55 -10.71
N GLY A 108 -7.94 3.36 -9.72
CA GLY A 108 -8.35 2.89 -8.41
C GLY A 108 -9.56 1.93 -8.46
N ILE A 109 -10.50 2.14 -9.41
CA ILE A 109 -11.62 1.20 -9.66
C ILE A 109 -11.07 -0.16 -10.12
N GLY A 110 -10.15 -0.16 -11.10
CA GLY A 110 -9.50 -1.38 -11.57
C GLY A 110 -8.75 -2.10 -10.45
N VAL A 111 -7.97 -1.37 -9.66
CA VAL A 111 -7.22 -1.94 -8.52
C VAL A 111 -8.15 -2.55 -7.47
N ALA A 112 -9.24 -1.87 -7.13
CA ALA A 112 -10.23 -2.39 -6.17
C ALA A 112 -10.82 -3.74 -6.64
N GLY A 113 -11.15 -3.85 -7.93
CA GLY A 113 -11.63 -5.08 -8.54
C GLY A 113 -10.56 -6.19 -8.52
N ILE A 114 -9.34 -5.91 -8.98
CA ILE A 114 -8.23 -6.88 -8.99
C ILE A 114 -7.95 -7.39 -7.58
N MET A 115 -7.80 -6.49 -6.60
CA MET A 115 -7.48 -6.83 -5.23
C MET A 115 -8.55 -7.70 -4.59
N THR A 116 -9.82 -7.31 -4.73
CA THR A 116 -10.94 -8.06 -4.14
C THR A 116 -11.10 -9.42 -4.81
N THR A 117 -11.03 -9.48 -6.14
CA THR A 117 -11.16 -10.74 -6.88
C THR A 117 -10.00 -11.69 -6.60
N SER A 118 -8.75 -11.20 -6.64
CA SER A 118 -7.58 -12.03 -6.34
C SER A 118 -7.64 -12.62 -4.94
N THR A 119 -8.05 -11.84 -3.94
CA THR A 119 -8.21 -12.32 -2.56
C THR A 119 -9.33 -13.37 -2.45
N THR A 120 -10.44 -13.19 -3.16
CA THR A 120 -11.54 -14.14 -3.21
C THR A 120 -11.10 -15.44 -3.88
N LEU A 121 -10.42 -15.38 -5.03
CA LEU A 121 -9.89 -16.54 -5.73
C LEU A 121 -8.89 -17.34 -4.89
N VAL A 122 -8.03 -16.67 -4.11
CA VAL A 122 -7.17 -17.35 -3.13
C VAL A 122 -7.99 -18.14 -2.12
N GLY A 123 -9.11 -17.58 -1.66
CA GLY A 123 -10.03 -18.25 -0.76
C GLY A 123 -10.77 -19.44 -1.39
N ASP A 124 -11.05 -19.34 -2.70
CA ASP A 124 -11.81 -20.37 -3.45
C ASP A 124 -10.90 -21.50 -3.94
N TYR A 125 -9.63 -21.22 -4.31
CA TYR A 125 -8.71 -22.23 -4.84
C TYR A 125 -7.90 -22.96 -3.76
N PHE A 126 -7.66 -22.32 -2.60
CA PHE A 126 -6.76 -22.86 -1.58
C PHE A 126 -7.43 -22.94 -0.21
N GLU A 127 -7.15 -24.02 0.53
CA GLU A 127 -7.65 -24.24 1.88
C GLU A 127 -6.50 -24.50 2.88
N GLY A 128 -6.75 -24.21 4.15
CA GLY A 128 -5.86 -24.53 5.27
C GLY A 128 -4.43 -24.00 5.07
N LYS A 129 -3.43 -24.86 5.31
CA LYS A 129 -2.00 -24.51 5.21
C LYS A 129 -1.56 -24.05 3.82
N LYS A 130 -2.21 -24.53 2.74
CA LYS A 130 -1.91 -24.10 1.36
C LYS A 130 -2.32 -22.65 1.15
N ARG A 131 -3.47 -22.24 1.67
CA ARG A 131 -3.93 -20.84 1.63
C ARG A 131 -2.96 -19.92 2.39
N GLU A 132 -2.53 -20.32 3.59
CA GLU A 132 -1.56 -19.55 4.36
C GLU A 132 -0.22 -19.41 3.63
N HIS A 133 0.27 -20.49 3.02
CA HIS A 133 1.49 -20.48 2.24
C HIS A 133 1.36 -19.54 1.02
N PHE A 134 0.23 -19.63 0.27
CA PHE A 134 -0.01 -18.78 -0.90
C PHE A 134 -0.10 -17.29 -0.52
N MET A 135 -0.76 -16.95 0.59
CA MET A 135 -0.79 -15.55 1.08
C MET A 135 0.61 -15.04 1.44
N GLY A 136 1.46 -15.90 1.96
CA GLY A 136 2.88 -15.58 2.19
C GLY A 136 3.63 -15.29 0.88
N LEU A 137 3.44 -16.14 -0.15
CA LEU A 137 3.99 -15.91 -1.49
C LEU A 137 3.47 -14.62 -2.13
N GLN A 138 2.18 -14.33 -1.97
CA GLN A 138 1.58 -13.08 -2.45
C GLN A 138 2.26 -11.85 -1.85
N GLY A 139 2.54 -11.88 -0.53
CA GLY A 139 3.32 -10.82 0.12
C GLY A 139 4.73 -10.69 -0.45
N ALA A 140 5.42 -11.80 -0.71
CA ALA A 140 6.75 -11.81 -1.32
C ALA A 140 6.73 -11.27 -2.76
N PHE A 141 5.74 -11.65 -3.58
CA PHE A 141 5.57 -11.13 -4.94
C PHE A 141 5.25 -9.64 -4.96
N ASN A 142 4.45 -9.15 -4.01
CA ASN A 142 4.18 -7.72 -3.87
C ASN A 142 5.48 -6.94 -3.54
N ALA A 143 6.31 -7.46 -2.64
CA ALA A 143 7.60 -6.84 -2.31
C ALA A 143 8.57 -6.87 -3.50
N LEU A 144 8.66 -8.00 -4.20
CA LEU A 144 9.45 -8.14 -5.44
C LEU A 144 8.96 -7.17 -6.52
N GLY A 145 7.65 -7.02 -6.69
CA GLY A 145 7.06 -6.06 -7.61
C GLY A 145 7.52 -4.63 -7.30
N GLY A 146 7.42 -4.21 -6.03
CA GLY A 146 7.92 -2.90 -5.61
C GLY A 146 9.42 -2.72 -5.86
N LEU A 147 10.22 -3.73 -5.53
CA LEU A 147 11.67 -3.70 -5.72
C LEU A 147 12.10 -3.59 -7.18
N LEU A 148 11.40 -4.26 -8.10
CA LEU A 148 11.75 -4.27 -9.53
C LEU A 148 11.16 -3.06 -10.27
N PHE A 149 9.89 -2.80 -10.07
CA PHE A 149 9.18 -1.83 -10.90
C PHE A 149 9.33 -0.38 -10.44
N ILE A 150 9.56 -0.10 -9.14
CA ILE A 150 9.73 1.29 -8.69
C ILE A 150 11.06 1.88 -9.19
N PRO A 151 12.23 1.19 -9.09
CA PRO A 151 13.45 1.69 -9.70
C PRO A 151 13.36 1.76 -11.24
N THR A 152 12.71 0.78 -11.89
CA THR A 152 12.47 0.82 -13.34
C THR A 152 11.65 2.04 -13.74
N ALA A 153 10.60 2.35 -12.98
CA ALA A 153 9.79 3.54 -13.20
C ALA A 153 10.61 4.83 -13.01
N GLY A 154 11.52 4.84 -12.02
CA GLY A 154 12.45 5.93 -11.82
C GLY A 154 13.42 6.12 -13.00
N TYR A 155 13.99 5.02 -13.54
CA TYR A 155 14.81 5.06 -14.73
C TYR A 155 14.05 5.61 -15.95
N LEU A 156 12.83 5.15 -16.15
CA LEU A 156 11.97 5.65 -17.21
C LEU A 156 11.61 7.14 -17.02
N ALA A 157 11.44 7.58 -15.78
CA ALA A 157 11.19 8.99 -15.46
C ALA A 157 12.39 9.89 -15.74
N ASP A 158 13.63 9.40 -15.62
CA ASP A 158 14.83 10.14 -15.99
C ASP A 158 14.92 10.37 -17.51
N LEU A 159 14.35 9.48 -18.33
CA LEU A 159 14.25 9.65 -19.78
C LEU A 159 13.11 10.61 -20.14
N ASN A 160 11.90 10.33 -19.65
CA ASN A 160 10.71 11.16 -19.77
C ASN A 160 9.68 10.71 -18.72
N TRP A 161 9.12 11.64 -17.96
CA TRP A 161 8.14 11.31 -16.92
C TRP A 161 6.89 10.55 -17.45
N HIS A 162 6.50 10.76 -18.70
CA HIS A 162 5.42 10.02 -19.35
C HIS A 162 5.71 8.52 -19.44
N TYR A 163 6.98 8.13 -19.62
CA TYR A 163 7.36 6.71 -19.77
C TYR A 163 7.12 5.91 -18.49
N THR A 164 7.08 6.54 -17.34
CA THR A 164 6.72 5.89 -16.06
C THR A 164 5.36 5.19 -16.15
N PHE A 165 4.42 5.76 -16.89
CA PHE A 165 3.08 5.19 -17.05
C PHE A 165 3.05 3.91 -17.90
N LEU A 166 4.08 3.65 -18.71
CA LEU A 166 4.20 2.42 -19.49
C LEU A 166 4.39 1.17 -18.60
N VAL A 167 4.86 1.32 -17.37
CA VAL A 167 4.98 0.21 -16.43
C VAL A 167 3.62 -0.45 -16.16
N TYR A 168 2.53 0.30 -16.23
CA TYR A 168 1.17 -0.25 -16.09
C TYR A 168 0.79 -1.18 -17.25
N ALA A 169 1.47 -1.10 -18.40
CA ALA A 169 1.26 -1.99 -19.55
C ALA A 169 1.60 -3.46 -19.21
N PHE A 170 2.34 -3.73 -18.13
CA PHE A 170 2.55 -5.08 -17.63
C PHE A 170 1.22 -5.83 -17.38
N ALA A 171 0.14 -5.10 -17.08
CA ALA A 171 -1.19 -5.68 -16.92
C ALA A 171 -1.70 -6.38 -18.18
N PHE A 172 -1.30 -5.96 -19.39
CA PHE A 172 -1.70 -6.63 -20.64
C PHE A 172 -1.21 -8.08 -20.69
N ILE A 173 -0.03 -8.37 -20.13
CA ILE A 173 0.46 -9.75 -20.00
C ILE A 173 -0.47 -10.56 -19.10
N VAL A 174 -0.87 -9.98 -17.96
CA VAL A 174 -1.75 -10.67 -17.00
C VAL A 174 -3.14 -10.88 -17.58
N ILE A 175 -3.68 -9.93 -18.38
CA ILE A 175 -4.96 -10.05 -19.07
C ILE A 175 -4.99 -11.30 -19.95
N VAL A 176 -3.89 -11.60 -20.66
CA VAL A 176 -3.79 -12.79 -21.52
C VAL A 176 -3.68 -14.07 -20.70
N LEU A 177 -2.93 -14.06 -19.59
CA LEU A 177 -2.71 -15.24 -18.76
C LEU A 177 -3.98 -15.67 -17.99
N VAL A 178 -4.82 -14.71 -17.57
CA VAL A 178 -6.01 -14.99 -16.75
C VAL A 178 -6.95 -15.99 -17.41
N PRO A 179 -7.46 -15.79 -18.64
CA PRO A 179 -8.41 -16.74 -19.25
C PRO A 179 -7.77 -18.08 -19.63
N ILE A 180 -6.44 -18.15 -19.73
CA ILE A 180 -5.71 -19.39 -20.07
C ILE A 180 -5.54 -20.27 -18.83
N PHE A 181 -5.19 -19.69 -17.69
CA PHE A 181 -4.75 -20.46 -16.51
C PHE A 181 -5.71 -20.41 -15.33
N LEU A 182 -6.60 -19.40 -15.26
CA LEU A 182 -7.60 -19.33 -14.21
C LEU A 182 -8.95 -19.82 -14.72
N HIS A 183 -9.71 -20.46 -13.86
CA HIS A 183 -11.06 -20.97 -14.14
C HIS A 183 -12.04 -20.47 -13.09
N GLU A 184 -13.30 -20.34 -13.47
CA GLU A 184 -14.34 -19.92 -12.53
C GLU A 184 -14.53 -21.02 -11.45
N PRO A 185 -14.38 -20.69 -10.15
CA PRO A 185 -14.57 -21.66 -9.09
C PRO A 185 -16.04 -22.15 -9.04
N ILE A 186 -16.23 -23.45 -8.78
CA ILE A 186 -17.57 -23.99 -8.56
C ILE A 186 -18.11 -23.42 -7.24
N HIS A 187 -19.17 -22.61 -7.33
CA HIS A 187 -19.77 -21.96 -6.16
C HIS A 187 -20.52 -22.97 -5.29
N HIS A 188 -19.95 -23.32 -4.16
CA HIS A 188 -20.78 -23.69 -3.02
C HIS A 188 -21.28 -22.39 -2.36
N LYS A 189 -22.56 -22.05 -2.58
CA LYS A 189 -23.22 -20.98 -1.81
C LYS A 189 -23.09 -21.34 -0.33
N LYS A 190 -22.07 -20.83 0.35
CA LYS A 190 -22.07 -20.82 1.80
C LYS A 190 -23.19 -19.87 2.21
N HIS A 191 -24.30 -20.42 2.68
CA HIS A 191 -25.31 -19.67 3.40
C HIS A 191 -24.59 -18.92 4.53
N LEU A 192 -24.50 -17.62 4.39
CA LEU A 192 -24.16 -16.72 5.49
C LEU A 192 -25.36 -16.75 6.43
N GLU A 193 -25.37 -17.69 7.37
CA GLU A 193 -26.24 -17.57 8.52
C GLU A 193 -25.92 -16.23 9.20
N ASN A 194 -26.91 -15.37 9.24
CA ASN A 194 -26.86 -14.08 9.92
C ASN A 194 -26.77 -14.29 11.44
N ASP A 195 -25.56 -14.59 11.93
CA ASP A 195 -25.27 -14.50 13.37
C ASP A 195 -25.13 -13.00 13.74
N ALA A 196 -26.28 -12.31 13.82
CA ALA A 196 -26.37 -10.86 14.05
C ALA A 196 -25.97 -10.43 15.48
N ASN A 197 -25.69 -11.33 16.41
CA ASN A 197 -25.61 -11.02 17.84
C ASN A 197 -24.26 -11.28 18.51
N LEU A 198 -23.15 -11.42 17.76
CA LEU A 198 -21.84 -11.54 18.38
C LEU A 198 -21.28 -10.14 18.70
N THR A 199 -21.23 -9.83 19.99
CA THR A 199 -20.62 -8.56 20.48
C THR A 199 -19.14 -8.53 20.14
N VAL A 200 -18.75 -7.53 19.35
CA VAL A 200 -17.35 -7.31 18.97
C VAL A 200 -16.68 -6.39 19.98
N ASN A 201 -15.49 -6.74 20.42
CA ASN A 201 -14.72 -5.97 21.39
C ASN A 201 -14.48 -4.53 20.89
N LYS A 202 -14.80 -3.53 21.70
CA LYS A 202 -14.62 -2.10 21.39
C LYS A 202 -13.16 -1.75 21.02
N SER A 203 -12.19 -2.56 21.43
CA SER A 203 -10.76 -2.41 21.06
C SER A 203 -10.51 -2.47 19.54
N ILE A 204 -11.48 -2.91 18.74
CA ILE A 204 -11.36 -2.94 17.28
C ILE A 204 -11.16 -1.54 16.67
N TRP A 205 -11.75 -0.51 17.30
CA TRP A 205 -11.56 0.87 16.86
C TRP A 205 -10.12 1.35 17.03
N LEU A 206 -9.45 0.89 18.10
CA LEU A 206 -8.02 1.17 18.29
C LEU A 206 -7.18 0.53 17.17
N VAL A 207 -7.54 -0.69 16.72
CA VAL A 207 -6.86 -1.34 15.59
C VAL A 207 -7.05 -0.54 14.30
N TYR A 208 -8.28 -0.09 14.01
CA TYR A 208 -8.55 0.71 12.82
C TYR A 208 -7.81 2.05 12.85
N LEU A 209 -7.84 2.75 13.98
CA LEU A 209 -7.13 4.01 14.14
C LEU A 209 -5.62 3.82 14.00
N SER A 210 -5.06 2.76 14.63
CA SER A 210 -3.65 2.42 14.50
C SER A 210 -3.24 2.16 13.05
N ALA A 211 -4.08 1.42 12.31
CA ALA A 211 -3.85 1.13 10.90
C ALA A 211 -3.88 2.41 10.03
N PHE A 212 -4.88 3.26 10.25
CA PHE A 212 -5.00 4.55 9.57
C PHE A 212 -3.77 5.43 9.81
N ILE A 213 -3.38 5.63 11.07
CA ILE A 213 -2.22 6.44 11.45
C ILE A 213 -0.92 5.86 10.86
N THR A 214 -0.74 4.53 10.93
CA THR A 214 0.42 3.86 10.37
C THR A 214 0.54 4.14 8.87
N MET A 215 -0.56 4.02 8.12
CA MET A 215 -0.55 4.25 6.67
C MET A 215 -0.46 5.72 6.30
N LEU A 216 -1.01 6.62 7.10
CA LEU A 216 -0.89 8.06 6.91
C LEU A 216 0.58 8.49 6.94
N PHE A 217 1.34 8.07 7.95
CA PHE A 217 2.74 8.44 8.05
C PHE A 217 3.63 7.62 7.09
N PHE A 218 3.34 6.34 6.89
CA PHE A 218 4.08 5.54 5.91
C PHE A 218 4.05 6.16 4.51
N TYR A 219 2.88 6.64 4.07
CA TYR A 219 2.72 7.19 2.73
C TYR A 219 3.42 8.54 2.53
N MET A 220 3.88 9.18 3.60
CA MET A 220 4.77 10.32 3.48
C MET A 220 6.06 9.98 2.71
N ILE A 221 6.56 8.73 2.81
CA ILE A 221 7.76 8.31 2.07
C ILE A 221 7.53 8.39 0.55
N PRO A 222 6.61 7.63 -0.07
CA PRO A 222 6.46 7.71 -1.53
C PRO A 222 5.93 9.06 -2.02
N VAL A 223 5.28 9.86 -1.17
CA VAL A 223 4.70 11.16 -1.54
C VAL A 223 5.69 12.31 -1.42
N GLN A 224 6.42 12.41 -0.30
CA GLN A 224 7.25 13.57 0.02
C GLN A 224 8.75 13.33 -0.23
N LEU A 225 9.24 12.11 -0.02
CA LEU A 225 10.66 11.79 -0.17
C LEU A 225 11.21 12.10 -1.57
N PRO A 226 10.49 11.87 -2.69
CA PRO A 226 10.99 12.23 -4.01
C PRO A 226 11.35 13.71 -4.14
N PHE A 227 10.54 14.60 -3.56
CA PHE A 227 10.80 16.03 -3.56
C PHE A 227 12.00 16.38 -2.69
N LEU A 228 12.15 15.77 -1.51
CA LEU A 228 13.32 15.98 -0.65
C LEU A 228 14.60 15.49 -1.33
N LEU A 229 14.62 14.30 -1.89
CA LEU A 229 15.80 13.73 -2.52
C LEU A 229 16.27 14.56 -3.73
N LYS A 230 15.35 15.20 -4.45
CA LYS A 230 15.67 16.10 -5.57
C LYS A 230 16.35 17.39 -5.12
N THR A 231 16.33 17.78 -3.84
CA THR A 231 17.10 18.91 -3.32
C THR A 231 18.59 18.59 -3.21
N PHE A 232 18.96 17.32 -3.17
CA PHE A 232 20.36 16.89 -3.15
C PHE A 232 20.92 16.86 -4.57
N SER A 233 22.11 17.43 -4.77
CA SER A 233 22.77 17.47 -6.08
C SER A 233 23.04 16.07 -6.62
N GLY A 234 22.78 15.88 -7.92
CA GLY A 234 23.05 14.62 -8.62
C GLY A 234 22.04 13.49 -8.37
N VAL A 235 20.94 13.72 -7.64
CA VAL A 235 19.93 12.68 -7.43
C VAL A 235 18.96 12.62 -8.60
N SER A 236 18.98 11.50 -9.33
CA SER A 236 18.06 11.16 -10.41
C SER A 236 16.76 10.54 -9.90
N ALA A 237 15.73 10.45 -10.74
CA ALA A 237 14.50 9.73 -10.40
C ALA A 237 14.75 8.23 -10.21
N ASN A 238 15.71 7.66 -10.90
CA ASN A 238 16.15 6.28 -10.67
C ASN A 238 16.66 6.07 -9.25
N LEU A 239 17.51 6.98 -8.73
CA LEU A 239 17.99 6.93 -7.34
C LEU A 239 16.84 7.04 -6.34
N VAL A 240 15.84 7.89 -6.61
CA VAL A 240 14.62 7.95 -5.79
C VAL A 240 13.90 6.61 -5.81
N GLY A 241 13.76 5.99 -6.97
CA GLY A 241 13.17 4.65 -7.12
C GLY A 241 13.92 3.58 -6.33
N ILE A 242 15.26 3.61 -6.36
CA ILE A 242 16.12 2.70 -5.58
C ILE A 242 15.92 2.93 -4.08
N ALA A 243 15.85 4.17 -3.60
CA ALA A 243 15.60 4.47 -2.19
C ALA A 243 14.26 3.88 -1.72
N ILE A 244 13.17 4.05 -2.49
CA ILE A 244 11.87 3.45 -2.17
C ILE A 244 11.92 1.92 -2.28
N GLY A 245 12.65 1.38 -3.25
CA GLY A 245 12.88 -0.06 -3.42
C GLY A 245 13.59 -0.69 -2.21
N THR A 246 14.61 -0.02 -1.65
CA THR A 246 15.31 -0.51 -0.44
C THR A 246 14.39 -0.54 0.78
N MET A 247 13.43 0.40 0.87
CA MET A 247 12.38 0.36 1.89
C MET A 247 11.54 -0.92 1.79
N MET A 248 11.18 -1.35 0.57
CA MET A 248 10.39 -2.58 0.38
C MET A 248 11.14 -3.82 0.86
N ILE A 249 12.45 -3.88 0.65
CA ILE A 249 13.30 -4.96 1.17
C ILE A 249 13.30 -4.95 2.71
N SER A 250 13.57 -3.80 3.31
CA SER A 250 13.58 -3.64 4.77
C SER A 250 12.24 -4.00 5.40
N LEU A 251 11.13 -3.56 4.78
CA LEU A 251 9.77 -3.91 5.17
C LEU A 251 9.57 -5.43 5.14
N ALA A 252 9.96 -6.10 4.06
CA ALA A 252 9.80 -7.55 3.91
C ALA A 252 10.61 -8.32 4.96
N ILE A 253 11.87 -7.96 5.18
CA ILE A 253 12.74 -8.57 6.19
C ILE A 253 12.12 -8.39 7.59
N SER A 254 11.71 -7.17 7.92
CA SER A 254 11.12 -6.86 9.22
C SER A 254 9.78 -7.58 9.44
N ALA A 255 8.96 -7.74 8.40
CA ALA A 255 7.72 -8.51 8.47
C ALA A 255 7.98 -9.98 8.84
N ILE A 256 9.04 -10.60 8.29
CA ILE A 256 9.43 -11.97 8.62
C ILE A 256 9.95 -12.05 10.06
N LEU A 257 10.83 -11.13 10.48
CA LEU A 257 11.41 -11.10 11.82
C LEU A 257 10.36 -10.80 12.91
N SER A 258 9.34 -10.02 12.58
CA SER A 258 8.25 -9.65 13.49
C SER A 258 7.50 -10.87 14.06
N LYS A 259 7.49 -12.00 13.32
CA LYS A 259 6.91 -13.26 13.80
C LYS A 259 7.58 -13.76 15.09
N LYS A 260 8.90 -13.65 15.20
CA LYS A 260 9.65 -14.04 16.41
C LYS A 260 9.37 -13.07 17.56
N LEU A 261 9.38 -11.76 17.29
CA LEU A 261 9.10 -10.73 18.29
C LEU A 261 7.67 -10.85 18.85
N ARG A 262 6.70 -11.21 18.02
CA ARG A 262 5.30 -11.41 18.41
C ARG A 262 5.09 -12.56 19.41
N GLN A 263 6.00 -13.53 19.49
CA GLN A 263 5.91 -14.61 20.48
C GLN A 263 6.17 -14.12 21.90
N GLN A 264 6.90 -13.01 22.05
CA GLN A 264 7.31 -12.46 23.34
C GLN A 264 6.60 -11.14 23.69
N LEU A 265 6.02 -10.45 22.70
CA LEU A 265 5.47 -9.12 22.85
C LEU A 265 3.96 -9.09 22.60
N THR A 266 3.26 -8.17 23.27
CA THR A 266 1.85 -7.89 23.03
C THR A 266 1.64 -7.10 21.72
N PHE A 267 0.40 -7.05 21.21
CA PHE A 267 0.07 -6.23 20.05
C PHE A 267 0.44 -4.76 20.24
N LEU A 268 0.17 -4.20 21.42
CA LEU A 268 0.49 -2.81 21.76
C LEU A 268 2.00 -2.57 21.85
N SER A 269 2.77 -3.51 22.45
CA SER A 269 4.24 -3.40 22.53
C SER A 269 4.88 -3.39 21.13
N MET A 270 4.32 -4.13 20.19
CA MET A 270 4.77 -4.09 18.79
C MET A 270 4.54 -2.70 18.15
N TYR A 271 3.42 -2.01 18.50
CA TYR A 271 3.20 -0.64 18.03
C TYR A 271 4.19 0.35 18.63
N ILE A 272 4.59 0.20 19.90
CA ILE A 272 5.63 1.03 20.50
C ILE A 272 6.92 0.92 19.70
N ILE A 273 7.40 -0.30 19.46
CA ILE A 273 8.63 -0.54 18.71
C ILE A 273 8.53 -0.04 17.27
N GLY A 274 7.42 -0.36 16.58
CA GLY A 274 7.23 0.04 15.20
C GLY A 274 7.18 1.55 15.02
N PHE A 275 6.47 2.27 15.89
CA PHE A 275 6.42 3.75 15.84
C PHE A 275 7.75 4.38 16.25
N LEU A 276 8.51 3.80 17.21
CA LEU A 276 9.85 4.28 17.52
C LEU A 276 10.83 4.10 16.35
N LEU A 277 10.80 2.95 15.67
CA LEU A 277 11.62 2.73 14.48
C LEU A 277 11.24 3.72 13.37
N MET A 278 9.94 3.91 13.11
CA MET A 278 9.50 4.92 12.15
C MET A 278 9.95 6.31 12.56
N ALA A 279 9.81 6.70 13.83
CA ALA A 279 10.23 8.00 14.33
C ALA A 279 11.73 8.24 14.13
N ILE A 280 12.57 7.26 14.49
CA ILE A 280 14.02 7.34 14.27
C ILE A 280 14.34 7.49 12.78
N GLY A 281 13.69 6.69 11.93
CA GLY A 281 13.89 6.78 10.49
C GLY A 281 13.48 8.13 9.91
N PHE A 282 12.32 8.68 10.32
CA PHE A 282 11.88 10.00 9.91
C PHE A 282 12.80 11.11 10.43
N LEU A 283 13.36 10.98 11.64
CA LEU A 283 14.34 11.91 12.17
C LEU A 283 15.62 11.89 11.33
N ILE A 284 16.13 10.70 10.98
CA ILE A 284 17.31 10.57 10.12
C ILE A 284 17.04 11.22 8.75
N ILE A 285 15.87 11.02 8.14
CA ILE A 285 15.49 11.67 6.87
C ILE A 285 15.44 13.19 7.04
N GLY A 286 14.80 13.68 8.10
CA GLY A 286 14.68 15.12 8.36
C GLY A 286 15.99 15.82 8.68
N LEU A 287 17.00 15.10 9.17
CA LEU A 287 18.35 15.62 9.43
C LEU A 287 19.33 15.29 8.30
N SER A 288 18.88 14.62 7.23
CA SER A 288 19.77 14.18 6.16
C SER A 288 20.32 15.37 5.35
N THR A 289 21.63 15.31 5.10
CA THR A 289 22.36 16.26 4.24
C THR A 289 22.82 15.59 2.95
N SER A 290 22.56 14.29 2.79
CA SER A 290 22.96 13.53 1.62
C SER A 290 21.98 12.40 1.33
N TYR A 291 22.01 11.92 0.08
CA TYR A 291 21.21 10.79 -0.38
C TYR A 291 21.38 9.54 0.49
N LEU A 292 22.62 9.17 0.83
CA LEU A 292 22.90 7.96 1.59
C LEU A 292 22.30 8.01 3.01
N ILE A 293 22.38 9.16 3.69
CA ILE A 293 21.80 9.34 5.02
C ILE A 293 20.27 9.21 4.93
N ALA A 294 19.65 9.83 3.92
CA ALA A 294 18.21 9.70 3.70
C ALA A 294 17.80 8.24 3.44
N VAL A 295 18.56 7.48 2.64
CA VAL A 295 18.30 6.04 2.38
C VAL A 295 18.39 5.21 3.66
N ILE A 296 19.36 5.48 4.55
CA ILE A 296 19.42 4.82 5.87
C ILE A 296 18.13 5.08 6.66
N GLY A 297 17.66 6.33 6.69
CA GLY A 297 16.39 6.68 7.33
C GLY A 297 15.20 5.92 6.73
N VAL A 298 15.15 5.81 5.40
CA VAL A 298 14.11 5.07 4.66
C VAL A 298 14.12 3.57 5.03
N ILE A 299 15.29 2.94 5.17
CA ILE A 299 15.43 1.55 5.61
C ILE A 299 14.87 1.38 7.03
N VAL A 300 15.17 2.31 7.93
CA VAL A 300 14.68 2.27 9.32
C VAL A 300 13.16 2.45 9.37
N VAL A 301 12.58 3.37 8.57
CA VAL A 301 11.11 3.50 8.43
C VAL A 301 10.50 2.20 7.92
N GLY A 302 11.10 1.58 6.88
CA GLY A 302 10.65 0.31 6.32
C GLY A 302 10.63 -0.81 7.36
N SER A 303 11.63 -0.84 8.26
CA SER A 303 11.69 -1.81 9.36
C SER A 303 10.55 -1.63 10.37
N GLY A 304 10.20 -0.39 10.69
CA GLY A 304 9.05 -0.08 11.55
C GLY A 304 7.74 -0.57 10.96
N ILE A 305 7.43 -0.16 9.74
CA ILE A 305 6.21 -0.53 9.01
C ILE A 305 6.10 -2.04 8.81
N GLY A 306 7.20 -2.71 8.44
CA GLY A 306 7.23 -4.14 8.20
C GLY A 306 6.82 -4.96 9.43
N SER A 307 7.11 -4.46 10.63
CA SER A 307 6.67 -5.08 11.87
C SER A 307 5.18 -4.82 12.18
N LEU A 308 4.64 -3.65 11.78
CA LEU A 308 3.27 -3.23 12.11
C LEU A 308 2.21 -3.87 11.23
N ILE A 309 2.44 -4.05 9.92
CA ILE A 309 1.43 -4.60 9.00
C ILE A 309 0.95 -6.00 9.44
N PRO A 310 1.82 -7.00 9.64
CA PRO A 310 1.37 -8.32 10.10
C PRO A 310 0.81 -8.28 11.53
N ASN A 311 1.34 -7.43 12.41
CA ASN A 311 0.83 -7.24 13.76
C ASN A 311 -0.62 -6.76 13.75
N THR A 312 -0.95 -5.76 12.93
CA THR A 312 -2.31 -5.20 12.80
C THR A 312 -3.29 -6.24 12.29
N ASN A 313 -2.90 -7.02 11.26
CA ASN A 313 -3.74 -8.09 10.72
C ASN A 313 -4.01 -9.21 11.74
N LEU A 314 -3.01 -9.61 12.50
CA LEU A 314 -3.16 -10.61 13.56
C LEU A 314 -4.02 -10.07 14.72
N TRP A 315 -3.84 -8.81 15.09
CA TRP A 315 -4.60 -8.18 16.17
C TRP A 315 -6.09 -8.13 15.85
N ILE A 316 -6.49 -7.69 14.65
CA ILE A 316 -7.90 -7.67 14.29
C ILE A 316 -8.48 -9.09 14.24
N MET A 317 -7.73 -10.08 13.72
CA MET A 317 -8.17 -11.47 13.67
C MET A 317 -8.36 -12.09 15.06
N SER A 318 -7.64 -11.62 16.09
CA SER A 318 -7.78 -12.07 17.48
C SER A 318 -9.00 -11.49 18.20
N LEU A 319 -9.54 -10.36 17.70
CA LEU A 319 -10.69 -9.66 18.30
C LEU A 319 -12.03 -10.04 17.69
N VAL A 320 -12.01 -10.80 16.56
CA VAL A 320 -13.21 -11.04 15.75
C VAL A 320 -13.42 -12.55 15.55
N PRO A 321 -14.67 -13.03 15.70
CA PRO A 321 -15.01 -14.42 15.41
C PRO A 321 -14.67 -14.83 13.98
N ILE A 322 -14.28 -16.09 13.77
CA ILE A 322 -13.82 -16.63 12.47
C ILE A 322 -14.83 -16.32 11.34
N LYS A 323 -16.12 -16.48 11.59
CA LYS A 323 -17.20 -16.23 10.61
C LYS A 323 -17.27 -14.76 10.14
N GLN A 324 -16.83 -13.81 10.96
CA GLN A 324 -16.92 -12.36 10.66
C GLN A 324 -15.59 -11.73 10.23
N ARG A 325 -14.48 -12.48 10.23
CA ARG A 325 -13.14 -11.96 9.90
C ARG A 325 -13.10 -11.21 8.57
N GLY A 326 -13.72 -11.74 7.51
CA GLY A 326 -13.75 -11.09 6.20
C GLY A 326 -14.34 -9.68 6.25
N LYS A 327 -15.48 -9.49 6.95
CA LYS A 327 -16.13 -8.18 7.12
C LYS A 327 -15.23 -7.17 7.83
N TYR A 328 -14.57 -7.58 8.91
CA TYR A 328 -13.76 -6.66 9.72
C TYR A 328 -12.37 -6.40 9.13
N VAL A 329 -11.76 -7.40 8.47
CA VAL A 329 -10.54 -7.22 7.68
C VAL A 329 -10.80 -6.29 6.48
N GLY A 330 -11.96 -6.41 5.82
CA GLY A 330 -12.35 -5.47 4.77
C GLY A 330 -12.50 -4.03 5.27
N LYS A 331 -13.02 -3.83 6.50
CA LYS A 331 -13.02 -2.50 7.13
C LYS A 331 -11.60 -2.03 7.44
N LEU A 332 -10.71 -2.90 7.93
CA LEU A 332 -9.30 -2.57 8.17
C LEU A 332 -8.63 -2.06 6.88
N THR A 333 -8.86 -2.75 5.79
CA THR A 333 -8.33 -2.35 4.46
C THR A 333 -8.79 -0.95 4.08
N ARG A 334 -10.04 -0.59 4.35
CA ARG A 334 -10.54 0.79 4.13
C ARG A 334 -9.77 1.82 4.94
N PHE A 335 -9.54 1.58 6.23
CA PHE A 335 -8.77 2.49 7.08
C PHE A 335 -7.33 2.63 6.62
N ASN A 336 -6.70 1.54 6.13
CA ASN A 336 -5.38 1.59 5.52
C ASN A 336 -5.37 2.53 4.31
N PHE A 337 -6.28 2.35 3.35
CA PHE A 337 -6.32 3.17 2.13
C PHE A 337 -6.74 4.62 2.41
N LEU A 338 -7.63 4.86 3.37
CA LEU A 338 -7.96 6.21 3.82
C LEU A 338 -6.74 6.90 4.44
N GLY A 339 -5.93 6.19 5.24
CA GLY A 339 -4.67 6.72 5.77
C GLY A 339 -3.70 7.11 4.65
N MET A 340 -3.54 6.25 3.64
CA MET A 340 -2.72 6.55 2.46
C MET A 340 -3.18 7.81 1.73
N PHE A 341 -4.49 7.94 1.49
CA PHE A 341 -5.07 9.12 0.82
C PHE A 341 -4.90 10.39 1.64
N MET A 342 -5.11 10.32 2.95
CA MET A 342 -5.00 11.47 3.85
C MET A 342 -3.57 11.95 4.08
N SER A 343 -2.55 11.15 3.70
CA SER A 343 -1.15 11.48 3.93
C SER A 343 -0.74 12.86 3.38
N PRO A 344 -0.87 13.16 2.08
CA PRO A 344 -0.53 14.50 1.58
C PRO A 344 -1.40 15.60 2.18
N ILE A 345 -2.69 15.35 2.41
CA ILE A 345 -3.62 16.33 2.95
C ILE A 345 -3.24 16.75 4.38
N ALA A 346 -2.80 15.79 5.21
CA ALA A 346 -2.39 16.06 6.58
C ALA A 346 -1.00 16.68 6.68
N ILE A 347 -0.08 16.32 5.77
CA ILE A 347 1.33 16.75 5.84
C ILE A 347 1.57 18.06 5.09
N GLN A 348 0.83 18.35 4.01
CA GLN A 348 1.04 19.57 3.21
C GLN A 348 0.90 20.87 4.02
N PRO A 349 -0.09 21.06 4.92
CA PRO A 349 -0.16 22.24 5.76
C PRO A 349 1.06 22.39 6.67
N ILE A 350 1.56 21.29 7.23
CA ILE A 350 2.78 21.28 8.06
C ILE A 350 3.98 21.70 7.22
N GLN A 351 4.12 21.10 6.03
CA GLN A 351 5.21 21.43 5.09
C GLN A 351 5.18 22.90 4.67
N ASN A 352 4.01 23.47 4.44
CA ASN A 352 3.89 24.89 4.03
C ASN A 352 4.36 25.86 5.12
N VAL A 353 4.25 25.47 6.40
CA VAL A 353 4.66 26.34 7.54
C VAL A 353 6.14 26.16 7.89
N ILE A 354 6.62 24.91 7.99
CA ILE A 354 7.97 24.63 8.51
C ILE A 354 8.96 24.12 7.46
N GLY A 355 8.52 23.96 6.22
CA GLY A 355 9.31 23.42 5.11
C GLY A 355 9.31 21.89 5.04
N LEU A 356 9.71 21.39 3.86
CA LEU A 356 9.67 19.95 3.54
C LEU A 356 10.53 19.11 4.49
N GLN A 357 11.78 19.49 4.69
CA GLN A 357 12.72 18.74 5.52
C GLN A 357 12.30 18.70 6.98
N ASN A 358 11.86 19.84 7.55
CA ASN A 358 11.40 19.91 8.93
C ASN A 358 10.07 19.16 9.14
N SER A 359 9.27 18.95 8.09
CA SER A 359 8.04 18.15 8.19
C SER A 359 8.34 16.69 8.54
N PHE A 360 9.48 16.12 8.10
CA PHE A 360 9.93 14.79 8.53
C PHE A 360 10.29 14.76 10.02
N ILE A 361 10.94 15.83 10.54
CA ILE A 361 11.25 15.94 11.97
C ILE A 361 9.96 16.07 12.79
N ALA A 362 9.00 16.88 12.34
CA ALA A 362 7.70 17.02 13.02
C ALA A 362 6.96 15.67 13.11
N VAL A 363 6.93 14.90 12.02
CA VAL A 363 6.33 13.56 12.00
C VAL A 363 7.09 12.60 12.93
N SER A 364 8.43 12.69 13.01
CA SER A 364 9.20 11.91 13.97
C SER A 364 8.74 12.19 15.41
N ILE A 365 8.58 13.45 15.79
CA ILE A 365 8.09 13.84 17.12
C ILE A 365 6.69 13.29 17.37
N ILE A 366 5.77 13.41 16.40
CA ILE A 366 4.41 12.87 16.52
C ILE A 366 4.44 11.35 16.74
N LEU A 367 5.28 10.62 16.03
CA LEU A 367 5.41 9.17 16.18
C LEU A 367 6.03 8.78 17.52
N MET A 368 6.98 9.56 18.07
CA MET A 368 7.49 9.38 19.43
C MET A 368 6.40 9.56 20.48
N LEU A 369 5.58 10.60 20.34
CA LEU A 369 4.43 10.84 21.22
C LEU A 369 3.40 9.71 21.14
N LEU A 370 3.09 9.22 19.94
CA LEU A 370 2.20 8.07 19.75
C LEU A 370 2.78 6.82 20.44
N SER A 371 4.07 6.56 20.29
CA SER A 371 4.73 5.45 20.97
C SER A 371 4.61 5.57 22.51
N ALA A 372 4.79 6.78 23.06
CA ALA A 372 4.59 7.04 24.49
C ALA A 372 3.14 6.83 24.93
N ILE A 373 2.15 7.24 24.11
CA ILE A 373 0.72 6.99 24.38
C ILE A 373 0.43 5.49 24.45
N TYR A 374 0.95 4.69 23.52
CA TYR A 374 0.79 3.22 23.56
C TYR A 374 1.43 2.60 24.80
N PHE A 375 2.59 3.12 25.23
CA PHE A 375 3.23 2.69 26.47
C PHE A 375 2.36 2.99 27.69
N LEU A 376 1.77 4.19 27.77
CA LEU A 376 0.84 4.57 28.84
C LEU A 376 -0.41 3.69 28.85
N ILE A 377 -0.99 3.36 27.68
CA ILE A 377 -2.14 2.45 27.59
C ILE A 377 -1.79 1.05 28.17
N ILE A 378 -0.57 0.55 27.94
CA ILE A 378 -0.14 -0.73 28.52
C ILE A 378 -0.05 -0.61 30.05
N LYS A 379 0.53 0.47 30.55
CA LYS A 379 0.69 0.70 31.98
C LYS A 379 -0.66 0.77 32.70
N LEU A 380 -1.62 1.52 32.15
CA LEU A 380 -2.96 1.67 32.69
C LEU A 380 -3.80 0.38 32.65
N LYS A 381 -3.55 -0.54 31.74
CA LYS A 381 -4.22 -1.85 31.69
C LYS A 381 -3.66 -2.89 32.66
N LYS A 382 -2.50 -2.62 33.26
CA LYS A 382 -1.89 -3.49 34.28
C LYS A 382 -2.32 -3.17 35.68
N HIS A 383 -2.94 -2.02 35.89
CA HIS A 383 -3.62 -1.59 37.12
C HIS A 383 -5.14 -1.71 36.94
#